data_e5e693d7adfb1e0db4befb5af87d9967
#
_entry.id   e5e693d7adfb1e0db4befb5af87d9967
#
_cell.length_a   1.000
_cell.length_b   1.000
_cell.length_c   1.000
_cell.angle_alpha   90.00
_cell.angle_beta   90.00
_cell.angle_gamma   90.00
#
_symmetry.space_group_name_H-M   'P 1'
#
loop_
_entity.id
_entity.type
_entity.pdbx_description
1 polymer ?
#
loop_
_entity_poly.entity_id
_entity_poly.type
_entity_poly.pdbx_seq_one_letter_code
_entity_poly.pdbx_strand_id
1 'polypeptide(L)'
;MSDITINKELPLTLFADSGSTKTDWCLVSGRQPVFSCHTQGINPAHQTEEQIRNILVRELLMQFRANVAELWHESRGNVDVRFYGAGCRGEAAKSLKAILVGCLSVADGKVFVDSDLMAAAHALCGGKEGIACILGTGANSCLFDGEKIVANISPLGYILGDEGSGAVLGKLFLNAVFKGGLPKTLCEEFLESTNLDLDDIIRRVYKEPLANRFLASLSPFIYKHLDVPELEAIVVENFKAFFVKNVDRYERKDLKVNVVGSVAHYYEKQLVEAARQCGYTVGKIIKSPMEGLVANVLK
;
A
#
# COMPACT_ATOMS: atom_id res chain seq x y z
N MET A 1 -12.27 -10.04 -26.12
CA MET A 1 -12.60 -8.84 -25.33
C MET A 1 -14.10 -8.80 -25.27
N SER A 2 -14.70 -9.04 -24.11
CA SER A 2 -16.16 -8.94 -23.95
C SER A 2 -16.52 -7.45 -24.04
N ASP A 3 -17.45 -7.11 -24.92
CA ASP A 3 -18.01 -5.77 -25.01
C ASP A 3 -18.65 -5.38 -23.67
N ILE A 4 -17.89 -4.65 -22.84
CA ILE A 4 -18.44 -4.05 -21.63
C ILE A 4 -19.33 -2.91 -22.10
N THR A 5 -20.64 -3.13 -22.09
CA THR A 5 -21.60 -2.05 -22.34
C THR A 5 -21.51 -1.05 -21.21
N ILE A 6 -20.75 0.04 -21.44
CA ILE A 6 -20.57 1.11 -20.46
C ILE A 6 -21.87 1.91 -20.41
N ASN A 7 -22.53 1.92 -19.26
CA ASN A 7 -23.67 2.80 -19.05
C ASN A 7 -23.15 4.23 -18.86
N LYS A 8 -23.27 5.08 -19.89
CA LYS A 8 -22.78 6.46 -19.92
C LYS A 8 -23.50 7.40 -18.92
N GLU A 9 -24.62 6.95 -18.32
CA GLU A 9 -25.36 7.72 -17.31
C GLU A 9 -24.77 7.57 -15.91
N LEU A 10 -23.92 6.57 -15.67
CA LEU A 10 -23.30 6.36 -14.36
C LEU A 10 -22.09 7.29 -14.15
N PRO A 11 -21.90 7.81 -12.93
CA PRO A 11 -20.76 8.66 -12.63
C PRO A 11 -19.45 7.88 -12.84
N LEU A 12 -18.47 8.53 -13.47
CA LEU A 12 -17.13 8.00 -13.62
C LEU A 12 -16.24 8.46 -12.47
N THR A 13 -15.47 7.54 -11.91
CA THR A 13 -14.45 7.83 -10.92
C THR A 13 -13.12 7.27 -11.37
N LEU A 14 -12.09 8.12 -11.39
CA LEU A 14 -10.70 7.71 -11.60
C LEU A 14 -10.01 7.61 -10.26
N PHE A 15 -9.69 6.39 -9.84
CA PHE A 15 -8.85 6.14 -8.68
C PHE A 15 -7.39 6.07 -9.06
N ALA A 16 -6.54 6.57 -8.17
CA ALA A 16 -5.10 6.38 -8.19
C ALA A 16 -4.61 5.95 -6.80
N ASP A 17 -3.86 4.86 -6.75
CA ASP A 17 -3.10 4.41 -5.57
C ASP A 17 -1.61 4.48 -5.90
N SER A 18 -0.92 5.47 -5.32
CA SER A 18 0.44 5.80 -5.68
C SER A 18 1.43 5.47 -4.58
N GLY A 19 2.20 4.43 -4.85
CA GLY A 19 3.42 4.13 -4.10
C GLY A 19 4.65 4.83 -4.68
N SER A 20 5.81 4.61 -4.05
CA SER A 20 7.08 5.21 -4.48
C SER A 20 7.59 4.70 -5.84
N THR A 21 7.09 3.55 -6.34
CA THR A 21 7.58 2.91 -7.57
C THR A 21 6.60 3.03 -8.71
N LYS A 22 5.33 2.82 -8.42
CA LYS A 22 4.26 2.81 -9.39
C LYS A 22 3.01 3.48 -8.82
N THR A 23 2.18 3.99 -9.71
CA THR A 23 0.80 4.39 -9.44
C THR A 23 -0.12 3.44 -10.18
N ASP A 24 -1.00 2.77 -9.46
CA ASP A 24 -2.08 1.98 -10.02
C ASP A 24 -3.28 2.89 -10.28
N TRP A 25 -3.79 2.89 -11.50
CA TRP A 25 -4.94 3.68 -11.92
C TRP A 25 -6.12 2.77 -12.26
N CYS A 26 -7.31 3.14 -11.83
CA CYS A 26 -8.54 2.43 -12.16
C CYS A 26 -9.66 3.42 -12.48
N LEU A 27 -10.15 3.40 -13.71
CA LEU A 27 -11.35 4.12 -14.12
C LEU A 27 -12.57 3.22 -13.89
N VAL A 28 -13.54 3.73 -13.16
CA VAL A 28 -14.72 2.98 -12.70
C VAL A 28 -15.97 3.69 -13.17
N SER A 29 -16.92 2.95 -13.79
CA SER A 29 -18.28 3.42 -14.10
C SER A 29 -19.25 2.80 -13.09
N GLY A 30 -19.85 3.63 -12.24
CA GLY A 30 -20.62 3.14 -11.10
C GLY A 30 -19.74 2.29 -10.16
N ARG A 31 -19.86 0.97 -10.18
CA ARG A 31 -19.04 0.01 -9.42
C ARG A 31 -18.19 -0.92 -10.27
N GLN A 32 -18.22 -0.73 -11.58
CA GLN A 32 -17.51 -1.64 -12.49
C GLN A 32 -16.21 -0.99 -12.98
N PRO A 33 -15.05 -1.61 -12.77
CA PRO A 33 -13.82 -1.20 -13.43
C PRO A 33 -13.99 -1.29 -14.95
N VAL A 34 -13.78 -0.18 -15.64
CA VAL A 34 -13.87 -0.11 -17.12
C VAL A 34 -12.49 -0.05 -17.76
N PHE A 35 -11.49 0.42 -17.01
CA PHE A 35 -10.10 0.45 -17.47
C PHE A 35 -9.16 0.50 -16.27
N SER A 36 -8.05 -0.23 -16.36
CA SER A 36 -6.98 -0.17 -15.37
C SER A 36 -5.62 -0.12 -16.05
N CYS A 37 -4.72 0.66 -15.50
CA CYS A 37 -3.34 0.76 -15.96
C CYS A 37 -2.40 1.14 -14.81
N HIS A 38 -1.12 1.19 -15.10
CA HIS A 38 -0.12 1.69 -14.16
C HIS A 38 0.85 2.64 -14.84
N THR A 39 1.39 3.55 -14.06
CA THR A 39 2.45 4.50 -14.44
C THR A 39 3.57 4.44 -13.41
N GLN A 40 4.63 5.20 -13.65
CA GLN A 40 5.61 5.48 -12.59
C GLN A 40 4.92 6.07 -11.36
N GLY A 41 5.52 5.83 -10.17
CA GLY A 41 5.01 6.36 -8.91
C GLY A 41 5.05 7.89 -8.87
N ILE A 42 4.00 8.48 -8.32
CA ILE A 42 3.88 9.92 -8.13
C ILE A 42 3.96 10.23 -6.64
N ASN A 43 5.00 10.96 -6.24
CA ASN A 43 5.18 11.46 -4.88
C ASN A 43 5.50 12.95 -4.91
N PRO A 44 4.52 13.81 -4.60
CA PRO A 44 4.69 15.26 -4.73
C PRO A 44 5.65 15.88 -3.69
N ALA A 45 6.06 15.12 -2.67
CA ALA A 45 7.07 15.57 -1.71
C ALA A 45 8.52 15.43 -2.24
N HIS A 46 8.72 14.63 -3.30
CA HIS A 46 10.06 14.30 -3.82
C HIS A 46 10.24 14.57 -5.31
N GLN A 47 9.13 14.81 -6.04
CA GLN A 47 9.15 15.04 -7.48
C GLN A 47 8.81 16.49 -7.81
N THR A 48 9.41 17.01 -8.87
CA THR A 48 9.05 18.32 -9.40
C THR A 48 7.71 18.27 -10.14
N GLU A 49 7.06 19.43 -10.31
CA GLU A 49 5.86 19.55 -11.10
C GLU A 49 6.04 19.01 -12.53
N GLU A 50 7.17 19.31 -13.16
CA GLU A 50 7.49 18.85 -14.51
C GLU A 50 7.57 17.32 -14.59
N GLN A 51 8.21 16.68 -13.61
CA GLN A 51 8.29 15.21 -13.55
C GLN A 51 6.89 14.59 -13.44
N ILE A 52 6.04 15.13 -12.56
CA ILE A 52 4.66 14.64 -12.38
C ILE A 52 3.85 14.86 -13.67
N ARG A 53 3.93 16.05 -14.30
CA ARG A 53 3.28 16.32 -15.59
C ARG A 53 3.71 15.36 -16.68
N ASN A 54 5.00 15.04 -16.76
CA ASN A 54 5.52 14.10 -17.74
C ASN A 54 4.92 12.69 -17.54
N ILE A 55 4.81 12.20 -16.30
CA ILE A 55 4.16 10.91 -16.01
C ILE A 55 2.69 10.94 -16.46
N LEU A 56 1.94 11.98 -16.07
CA LEU A 56 0.53 12.08 -16.40
C LEU A 56 0.30 12.17 -17.92
N VAL A 57 1.08 12.99 -18.65
CA VAL A 57 0.86 13.23 -20.07
C VAL A 57 1.41 12.08 -20.92
N ARG A 58 2.62 11.59 -20.62
CA ARG A 58 3.31 10.60 -21.46
C ARG A 58 2.99 9.16 -21.12
N GLU A 59 2.54 8.88 -19.90
CA GLU A 59 2.19 7.52 -19.50
C GLU A 59 0.67 7.36 -19.36
N LEU A 60 0.01 8.10 -18.47
CA LEU A 60 -1.43 7.92 -18.22
C LEU A 60 -2.29 8.30 -19.41
N LEU A 61 -2.17 9.55 -19.89
CA LEU A 61 -3.03 10.03 -21.01
C LEU A 61 -2.75 9.31 -22.33
N MET A 62 -1.53 8.81 -22.56
CA MET A 62 -1.25 7.95 -23.71
C MET A 62 -2.01 6.62 -23.63
N GLN A 63 -2.06 6.01 -22.45
CA GLN A 63 -2.83 4.78 -22.23
C GLN A 63 -4.34 5.04 -22.36
N PHE A 64 -4.84 6.18 -21.87
CA PHE A 64 -6.25 6.57 -22.06
C PHE A 64 -6.60 6.76 -23.54
N ARG A 65 -5.74 7.43 -24.31
CA ARG A 65 -5.90 7.59 -25.77
C ARG A 65 -5.95 6.27 -26.50
N ALA A 66 -5.14 5.31 -26.07
CA ALA A 66 -5.06 4.00 -26.72
C ALA A 66 -6.25 3.08 -26.40
N ASN A 67 -6.88 3.23 -25.21
CA ASN A 67 -7.82 2.23 -24.71
C ASN A 67 -9.22 2.75 -24.42
N VAL A 68 -9.37 4.02 -24.00
CA VAL A 68 -10.66 4.60 -23.55
C VAL A 68 -10.86 6.04 -24.04
N ALA A 69 -10.31 6.38 -25.21
CA ALA A 69 -10.29 7.74 -25.75
C ALA A 69 -11.67 8.40 -25.79
N GLU A 70 -12.64 7.72 -26.35
CA GLU A 70 -14.01 8.21 -26.54
C GLU A 70 -14.69 8.46 -25.21
N LEU A 71 -14.67 7.46 -24.31
CA LEU A 71 -15.23 7.56 -22.97
C LEU A 71 -14.60 8.70 -22.17
N TRP A 72 -13.27 8.81 -22.20
CA TRP A 72 -12.54 9.86 -21.49
C TRP A 72 -12.86 11.25 -22.04
N HIS A 73 -12.89 11.39 -23.37
CA HIS A 73 -13.15 12.69 -24.00
C HIS A 73 -14.57 13.21 -23.69
N GLU A 74 -15.56 12.35 -23.75
CA GLU A 74 -16.94 12.70 -23.50
C GLU A 74 -17.21 13.04 -22.03
N SER A 75 -16.49 12.38 -21.11
CA SER A 75 -16.80 12.41 -19.67
C SER A 75 -15.83 13.20 -18.81
N ARG A 76 -14.64 13.59 -19.31
CA ARG A 76 -13.54 14.15 -18.51
C ARG A 76 -13.92 15.33 -17.62
N GLY A 77 -14.84 16.19 -18.05
CA GLY A 77 -15.37 17.31 -17.24
C GLY A 77 -16.19 16.86 -16.03
N ASN A 78 -16.69 15.63 -16.04
CA ASN A 78 -17.57 15.04 -15.03
C ASN A 78 -16.94 13.87 -14.25
N VAL A 79 -15.67 13.56 -14.49
CA VAL A 79 -14.97 12.49 -13.79
C VAL A 79 -14.56 12.95 -12.40
N ASP A 80 -14.94 12.21 -11.38
CA ASP A 80 -14.37 12.35 -10.04
C ASP A 80 -12.99 11.70 -9.99
N VAL A 81 -11.95 12.45 -9.60
CA VAL A 81 -10.57 11.94 -9.48
C VAL A 81 -10.24 11.80 -8.00
N ARG A 82 -9.91 10.60 -7.57
CA ARG A 82 -9.49 10.29 -6.20
C ARG A 82 -8.08 9.74 -6.23
N PHE A 83 -7.12 10.62 -5.95
CA PHE A 83 -5.71 10.29 -5.89
C PHE A 83 -5.28 10.10 -4.44
N TYR A 84 -4.70 8.93 -4.17
CA TYR A 84 -4.09 8.63 -2.89
C TYR A 84 -2.62 8.27 -3.08
N GLY A 85 -1.75 8.80 -2.24
CA GLY A 85 -0.33 8.46 -2.38
C GLY A 85 0.54 8.92 -1.22
N ALA A 86 1.71 8.30 -1.15
CA ALA A 86 2.76 8.72 -0.23
C ALA A 86 3.17 10.18 -0.52
N GLY A 87 3.39 10.97 0.54
CA GLY A 87 3.77 12.37 0.40
C GLY A 87 2.62 13.35 0.07
N CYS A 88 1.39 12.87 -0.12
CA CYS A 88 0.21 13.70 -0.38
C CYS A 88 -0.32 14.34 0.91
N ARG A 89 0.39 15.35 1.43
CA ARG A 89 0.01 16.08 2.65
C ARG A 89 0.24 17.58 2.48
N GLY A 90 -0.58 18.40 3.14
CA GLY A 90 -0.40 19.86 3.19
C GLY A 90 -0.27 20.50 1.79
N GLU A 91 0.75 21.32 1.59
CA GLU A 91 0.98 22.02 0.33
C GLU A 91 1.31 21.08 -0.85
N ALA A 92 1.99 19.96 -0.59
CA ALA A 92 2.31 18.99 -1.63
C ALA A 92 1.03 18.35 -2.22
N ALA A 93 0.01 18.07 -1.39
CA ALA A 93 -1.29 17.59 -1.87
C ALA A 93 -2.03 18.65 -2.70
N LYS A 94 -2.00 19.92 -2.27
CA LYS A 94 -2.60 21.02 -3.03
C LYS A 94 -1.94 21.23 -4.39
N SER A 95 -0.61 21.20 -4.43
CA SER A 95 0.17 21.30 -5.67
C SER A 95 -0.17 20.16 -6.62
N LEU A 96 -0.20 18.91 -6.14
CA LEU A 96 -0.58 17.75 -6.96
C LEU A 96 -2.02 17.89 -7.48
N LYS A 97 -2.95 18.34 -6.64
CA LYS A 97 -4.33 18.58 -7.06
C LYS A 97 -4.40 19.55 -8.27
N ALA A 98 -3.68 20.68 -8.20
CA ALA A 98 -3.62 21.64 -9.29
C ALA A 98 -3.02 21.03 -10.58
N ILE A 99 -1.99 20.21 -10.44
CA ILE A 99 -1.37 19.49 -11.57
C ILE A 99 -2.38 18.52 -12.21
N LEU A 100 -3.11 17.73 -11.39
CA LEU A 100 -4.12 16.79 -11.87
C LEU A 100 -5.26 17.52 -12.60
N VAL A 101 -5.79 18.59 -12.02
CA VAL A 101 -6.81 19.45 -12.66
C VAL A 101 -6.36 19.90 -14.06
N GLY A 102 -5.14 20.44 -14.15
CA GLY A 102 -4.61 20.95 -15.42
C GLY A 102 -4.34 19.85 -16.44
N CYS A 103 -3.67 18.76 -16.05
CA CYS A 103 -3.31 17.69 -16.98
C CYS A 103 -4.52 16.87 -17.45
N LEU A 104 -5.46 16.57 -16.54
CA LEU A 104 -6.62 15.73 -16.84
C LEU A 104 -7.79 16.51 -17.40
N SER A 105 -7.75 17.85 -17.36
CA SER A 105 -8.85 18.75 -17.79
C SER A 105 -10.16 18.43 -17.08
N VAL A 106 -10.11 18.23 -15.77
CA VAL A 106 -11.25 17.97 -14.89
C VAL A 106 -11.53 19.21 -14.02
N ALA A 107 -12.76 19.34 -13.51
CA ALA A 107 -13.09 20.46 -12.63
C ALA A 107 -12.38 20.34 -11.26
N ASP A 108 -11.94 21.46 -10.68
CA ASP A 108 -11.22 21.47 -9.38
C ASP A 108 -12.03 20.80 -8.26
N GLY A 109 -13.32 21.03 -8.17
CA GLY A 109 -14.21 20.39 -7.19
C GLY A 109 -14.36 18.88 -7.36
N LYS A 110 -13.87 18.30 -8.46
CA LYS A 110 -13.91 16.88 -8.78
C LYS A 110 -12.61 16.15 -8.44
N VAL A 111 -11.56 16.85 -7.98
CA VAL A 111 -10.27 16.25 -7.66
C VAL A 111 -10.05 16.23 -6.16
N PHE A 112 -9.91 15.03 -5.62
CA PHE A 112 -9.55 14.76 -4.24
C PHE A 112 -8.14 14.13 -4.20
N VAL A 113 -7.27 14.66 -3.35
CA VAL A 113 -5.90 14.17 -3.14
C VAL A 113 -5.66 13.97 -1.66
N ASP A 114 -5.24 12.77 -1.26
CA ASP A 114 -4.93 12.44 0.14
C ASP A 114 -3.83 11.37 0.23
N SER A 115 -3.48 11.00 1.46
CA SER A 115 -2.44 10.03 1.78
C SER A 115 -2.85 8.59 1.42
N ASP A 116 -1.85 7.72 1.27
CA ASP A 116 -2.01 6.26 1.18
C ASP A 116 -2.75 5.67 2.39
N LEU A 117 -2.56 6.26 3.58
CA LEU A 117 -3.25 5.85 4.79
C LEU A 117 -4.75 6.15 4.73
N MET A 118 -5.16 7.26 4.11
CA MET A 118 -6.57 7.55 3.85
C MET A 118 -7.17 6.59 2.82
N ALA A 119 -6.38 6.19 1.80
CA ALA A 119 -6.81 5.12 0.89
C ALA A 119 -7.11 3.82 1.65
N ALA A 120 -6.21 3.43 2.56
CA ALA A 120 -6.41 2.24 3.39
C ALA A 120 -7.67 2.36 4.25
N ALA A 121 -7.89 3.51 4.90
CA ALA A 121 -9.08 3.75 5.73
C ALA A 121 -10.37 3.65 4.91
N HIS A 122 -10.45 4.31 3.76
CA HIS A 122 -11.61 4.26 2.86
C HIS A 122 -11.84 2.84 2.29
N ALA A 123 -10.78 2.15 1.87
CA ALA A 123 -10.88 0.80 1.30
C ALA A 123 -11.33 -0.25 2.32
N LEU A 124 -10.86 -0.12 3.56
CA LEU A 124 -11.09 -1.11 4.60
C LEU A 124 -12.36 -0.83 5.40
N CYS A 125 -12.59 0.42 5.80
CA CYS A 125 -13.67 0.78 6.72
C CYS A 125 -14.94 1.27 5.99
N GLY A 126 -14.82 1.80 4.77
CA GLY A 126 -15.97 2.14 3.92
C GLY A 126 -16.95 3.11 4.57
N GLY A 127 -16.47 4.15 5.23
CA GLY A 127 -17.30 5.15 5.92
C GLY A 127 -17.82 4.71 7.30
N LYS A 128 -17.23 3.66 7.89
CA LYS A 128 -17.51 3.25 9.28
C LYS A 128 -16.27 3.47 10.14
N GLU A 129 -16.49 3.67 11.43
CA GLU A 129 -15.39 3.70 12.41
C GLU A 129 -14.61 2.38 12.40
N GLY A 130 -13.28 2.45 12.53
CA GLY A 130 -12.43 1.27 12.55
C GLY A 130 -10.94 1.60 12.64
N ILE A 131 -10.14 0.57 12.87
CA ILE A 131 -8.69 0.63 12.78
C ILE A 131 -8.30 0.15 11.39
N ALA A 132 -7.58 0.99 10.64
CA ALA A 132 -7.06 0.66 9.31
C ALA A 132 -5.53 0.64 9.34
N CYS A 133 -4.96 -0.44 8.79
CA CYS A 133 -3.52 -0.68 8.80
C CYS A 133 -3.01 -0.97 7.39
N ILE A 134 -1.77 -0.55 7.12
CA ILE A 134 -1.01 -0.91 5.92
C ILE A 134 0.15 -1.80 6.39
N LEU A 135 0.27 -3.01 5.82
CA LEU A 135 1.41 -3.91 6.02
C LEU A 135 1.93 -4.38 4.66
N GLY A 136 2.93 -3.68 4.17
CA GLY A 136 3.62 -3.91 2.90
C GLY A 136 5.13 -3.86 3.08
N THR A 137 5.85 -3.17 2.19
CA THR A 137 7.29 -2.89 2.36
C THR A 137 7.56 -2.15 3.67
N GLY A 138 6.75 -1.12 3.98
CA GLY A 138 6.67 -0.46 5.29
C GLY A 138 5.38 -0.82 6.02
N ALA A 139 5.13 -0.19 7.17
CA ALA A 139 3.91 -0.34 7.95
C ALA A 139 3.31 1.02 8.29
N ASN A 140 2.00 1.08 8.48
CA ASN A 140 1.33 2.26 9.04
C ASN A 140 -0.02 1.84 9.64
N SER A 141 -0.62 2.69 10.47
CA SER A 141 -1.94 2.43 11.05
C SER A 141 -2.67 3.73 11.37
N CYS A 142 -3.98 3.69 11.45
CA CYS A 142 -4.78 4.80 11.95
C CYS A 142 -6.06 4.33 12.64
N LEU A 143 -6.56 5.19 13.52
CA LEU A 143 -7.94 5.18 13.96
C LEU A 143 -8.74 6.11 13.05
N PHE A 144 -9.79 5.58 12.45
CA PHE A 144 -10.66 6.26 11.50
C PHE A 144 -12.08 6.36 12.07
N ASP A 145 -12.71 7.52 12.03
CA ASP A 145 -14.04 7.75 12.60
C ASP A 145 -15.19 7.55 11.61
N GLY A 146 -14.88 7.17 10.38
CA GLY A 146 -15.83 7.04 9.26
C GLY A 146 -15.69 8.14 8.20
N GLU A 147 -15.07 9.28 8.55
CA GLU A 147 -14.86 10.42 7.66
C GLU A 147 -13.39 10.82 7.56
N LYS A 148 -12.67 10.81 8.70
CA LYS A 148 -11.28 11.28 8.80
C LYS A 148 -10.44 10.40 9.71
N ILE A 149 -9.14 10.50 9.56
CA ILE A 149 -8.18 9.90 10.47
C ILE A 149 -8.14 10.76 11.74
N VAL A 150 -8.54 10.19 12.88
CA VAL A 150 -8.56 10.88 14.18
C VAL A 150 -7.31 10.63 15.01
N ALA A 151 -6.59 9.52 14.72
CA ALA A 151 -5.28 9.24 15.31
C ALA A 151 -4.42 8.44 14.33
N ASN A 152 -3.12 8.71 14.32
CA ASN A 152 -2.11 7.98 13.58
C ASN A 152 -0.85 7.86 14.44
N ILE A 153 -0.38 6.64 14.63
CA ILE A 153 0.91 6.39 15.26
C ILE A 153 1.98 6.43 14.17
N SER A 154 2.97 7.31 14.33
CA SER A 154 4.01 7.49 13.32
C SER A 154 4.81 6.19 13.09
N PRO A 155 4.91 5.71 11.85
CA PRO A 155 5.58 4.44 11.54
C PRO A 155 7.10 4.51 11.71
N LEU A 156 7.72 5.69 11.61
CA LEU A 156 9.15 6.02 11.81
C LEU A 156 10.11 5.35 10.81
N GLY A 157 9.61 4.58 9.83
CA GLY A 157 10.42 3.85 8.86
C GLY A 157 11.14 2.62 9.44
N TYR A 158 11.72 1.80 8.56
CA TYR A 158 12.23 0.46 8.88
C TYR A 158 13.43 0.43 9.84
N ILE A 159 14.09 1.56 10.06
CA ILE A 159 15.22 1.66 11.01
C ILE A 159 14.69 1.82 12.43
N LEU A 160 13.73 2.74 12.64
CA LEU A 160 13.25 3.14 13.96
C LEU A 160 11.88 2.55 14.32
N GLY A 161 11.18 1.99 13.35
CA GLY A 161 9.82 1.49 13.49
C GLY A 161 9.48 0.51 12.38
N ASP A 162 8.31 0.71 11.71
CA ASP A 162 7.73 -0.14 10.67
C ASP A 162 7.54 -1.60 11.11
N GLU A 163 7.32 -1.85 12.40
CA GLU A 163 7.04 -3.21 12.88
C GLU A 163 5.87 -3.81 12.08
N GLY A 164 5.92 -5.10 11.83
CA GLY A 164 4.94 -5.81 11.00
C GLY A 164 5.19 -5.70 9.50
N SER A 165 6.09 -4.82 9.04
CA SER A 165 6.42 -4.65 7.62
C SER A 165 7.32 -5.76 7.09
N GLY A 166 7.36 -5.87 5.73
CA GLY A 166 8.30 -6.75 5.05
C GLY A 166 9.75 -6.34 5.23
N ALA A 167 10.04 -5.05 5.35
CA ALA A 167 11.40 -4.57 5.57
C ALA A 167 11.93 -4.97 6.96
N VAL A 168 11.10 -4.82 7.99
CA VAL A 168 11.47 -5.27 9.35
C VAL A 168 11.55 -6.79 9.41
N LEU A 169 10.63 -7.50 8.77
CA LEU A 169 10.67 -8.95 8.67
C LEU A 169 11.98 -9.43 8.02
N GLY A 170 12.37 -8.84 6.88
CA GLY A 170 13.64 -9.16 6.21
C GLY A 170 14.87 -8.86 7.08
N LYS A 171 14.84 -7.76 7.83
CA LYS A 171 15.89 -7.43 8.81
C LYS A 171 16.02 -8.49 9.91
N LEU A 172 14.89 -8.92 10.48
CA LEU A 172 14.86 -9.97 11.51
C LEU A 172 15.31 -11.31 10.96
N PHE A 173 14.87 -11.65 9.75
CA PHE A 173 15.30 -12.88 9.06
C PHE A 173 16.81 -12.92 8.83
N LEU A 174 17.40 -11.88 8.24
CA LEU A 174 18.86 -11.82 8.04
C LEU A 174 19.62 -11.88 9.34
N ASN A 175 19.12 -11.22 10.40
CA ASN A 175 19.74 -11.34 11.72
C ASN A 175 19.76 -12.80 12.20
N ALA A 176 18.66 -13.53 12.06
CA ALA A 176 18.55 -14.93 12.46
C ALA A 176 19.42 -15.86 11.60
N VAL A 177 19.54 -15.61 10.29
CA VAL A 177 20.44 -16.35 9.39
C VAL A 177 21.90 -16.27 9.85
N PHE A 178 22.39 -15.08 10.17
CA PHE A 178 23.80 -14.88 10.50
C PHE A 178 24.14 -15.02 12.00
N LYS A 179 23.13 -15.11 12.88
CA LYS A 179 23.35 -15.21 14.33
C LYS A 179 22.83 -16.51 14.96
N GLY A 180 22.45 -17.49 14.13
CA GLY A 180 22.10 -18.83 14.59
C GLY A 180 20.67 -18.96 15.13
N GLY A 181 19.76 -18.12 14.70
CA GLY A 181 18.34 -18.21 15.07
C GLY A 181 17.49 -19.14 14.19
N LEU A 182 18.09 -19.78 13.17
CA LEU A 182 17.42 -20.66 12.22
C LEU A 182 18.24 -21.94 11.98
N PRO A 183 17.60 -23.04 11.52
CA PRO A 183 18.32 -24.25 11.13
C PRO A 183 19.38 -23.98 10.06
N LYS A 184 20.55 -24.60 10.21
CA LYS A 184 21.70 -24.40 9.33
C LYS A 184 21.36 -24.70 7.87
N THR A 185 20.60 -25.75 7.62
CA THR A 185 20.16 -26.15 6.28
C THR A 185 19.33 -25.07 5.59
N LEU A 186 18.43 -24.40 6.32
CA LEU A 186 17.66 -23.29 5.79
C LEU A 186 18.54 -22.08 5.46
N CYS A 187 19.52 -21.77 6.31
CA CYS A 187 20.46 -20.68 6.07
C CYS A 187 21.31 -20.93 4.82
N GLU A 188 21.81 -22.16 4.64
CA GLU A 188 22.57 -22.59 3.46
C GLU A 188 21.71 -22.49 2.20
N GLU A 189 20.46 -23.02 2.21
CA GLU A 189 19.52 -22.90 1.08
C GLU A 189 19.25 -21.44 0.71
N PHE A 190 19.08 -20.56 1.70
CA PHE A 190 18.88 -19.13 1.45
C PHE A 190 20.06 -18.50 0.70
N LEU A 191 21.28 -18.69 1.19
CA LEU A 191 22.48 -18.10 0.60
C LEU A 191 22.74 -18.65 -0.81
N GLU A 192 22.58 -19.96 -1.01
CA GLU A 192 22.75 -20.60 -2.31
C GLU A 192 21.69 -20.15 -3.32
N SER A 193 20.39 -20.15 -2.93
CA SER A 193 19.29 -19.80 -3.84
C SER A 193 19.26 -18.33 -4.25
N THR A 194 19.76 -17.44 -3.40
CA THR A 194 19.82 -16.01 -3.67
C THR A 194 21.16 -15.55 -4.24
N ASN A 195 22.18 -16.39 -4.19
CA ASN A 195 23.57 -16.06 -4.53
C ASN A 195 24.05 -14.79 -3.80
N LEU A 196 23.65 -14.63 -2.53
CA LEU A 196 24.03 -13.50 -1.68
C LEU A 196 25.04 -13.97 -0.64
N ASP A 197 26.08 -13.22 -0.46
CA ASP A 197 26.97 -13.34 0.68
C ASP A 197 26.77 -12.19 1.69
N LEU A 198 27.53 -12.23 2.80
CA LEU A 198 27.46 -11.22 3.84
C LEU A 198 27.83 -9.82 3.30
N ASP A 199 28.85 -9.74 2.43
CA ASP A 199 29.33 -8.47 1.90
C ASP A 199 28.30 -7.82 0.95
N ASP A 200 27.62 -8.64 0.15
CA ASP A 200 26.51 -8.20 -0.69
C ASP A 200 25.36 -7.64 0.15
N ILE A 201 24.99 -8.33 1.21
CA ILE A 201 23.91 -7.90 2.11
C ILE A 201 24.27 -6.58 2.80
N ILE A 202 25.49 -6.48 3.34
CA ILE A 202 25.99 -5.23 3.97
C ILE A 202 26.01 -4.08 2.96
N ARG A 203 26.48 -4.33 1.74
CA ARG A 203 26.49 -3.33 0.66
C ARG A 203 25.07 -2.85 0.34
N ARG A 204 24.10 -3.76 0.15
CA ARG A 204 22.70 -3.44 -0.19
C ARG A 204 21.98 -2.70 0.92
N VAL A 205 22.29 -3.02 2.20
CA VAL A 205 21.61 -2.41 3.35
C VAL A 205 22.21 -1.04 3.70
N TYR A 206 23.54 -0.86 3.57
CA TYR A 206 24.20 0.33 4.10
C TYR A 206 24.76 1.28 3.04
N LYS A 207 24.93 0.83 1.79
CA LYS A 207 25.59 1.63 0.74
C LYS A 207 24.71 1.88 -0.48
N GLU A 208 23.69 1.06 -0.71
CA GLU A 208 22.78 1.20 -1.84
C GLU A 208 21.47 1.91 -1.45
N PRO A 209 20.81 2.57 -2.41
CA PRO A 209 19.50 3.15 -2.18
C PRO A 209 18.44 2.04 -2.01
N LEU A 210 17.32 2.40 -1.38
CA LEU A 210 16.14 1.53 -1.24
C LEU A 210 16.38 0.23 -0.45
N ALA A 211 17.22 0.30 0.58
CA ALA A 211 17.49 -0.85 1.46
C ALA A 211 16.22 -1.49 2.05
N ASN A 212 15.18 -0.70 2.34
CA ASN A 212 13.89 -1.19 2.77
C ASN A 212 13.22 -2.13 1.74
N ARG A 213 13.36 -1.83 0.44
CA ARG A 213 12.84 -2.70 -0.63
C ARG A 213 13.65 -3.99 -0.76
N PHE A 214 14.97 -3.91 -0.65
CA PHE A 214 15.82 -5.09 -0.61
C PHE A 214 15.42 -5.99 0.56
N LEU A 215 15.29 -5.46 1.77
CA LEU A 215 14.86 -6.23 2.93
C LEU A 215 13.48 -6.87 2.71
N ALA A 216 12.51 -6.11 2.23
CA ALA A 216 11.16 -6.62 1.96
C ALA A 216 11.14 -7.67 0.82
N SER A 217 12.09 -7.63 -0.12
CA SER A 217 12.18 -8.61 -1.21
C SER A 217 12.55 -10.01 -0.76
N LEU A 218 12.98 -10.18 0.48
CA LEU A 218 13.26 -11.50 1.09
C LEU A 218 11.96 -12.22 1.51
N SER A 219 10.85 -11.51 1.58
CA SER A 219 9.54 -12.05 2.00
C SER A 219 9.09 -13.30 1.22
N PRO A 220 9.25 -13.44 -0.10
CA PRO A 220 8.88 -14.66 -0.80
C PRO A 220 9.65 -15.91 -0.34
N PHE A 221 10.94 -15.78 -0.02
CA PHE A 221 11.71 -16.88 0.55
C PHE A 221 11.18 -17.27 1.94
N ILE A 222 10.97 -16.27 2.82
CA ILE A 222 10.42 -16.48 4.17
C ILE A 222 9.06 -17.17 4.09
N TYR A 223 8.17 -16.70 3.19
CA TYR A 223 6.84 -17.28 3.01
C TYR A 223 6.87 -18.75 2.58
N LYS A 224 7.80 -19.11 1.70
CA LYS A 224 7.96 -20.49 1.20
C LYS A 224 8.35 -21.47 2.31
N HIS A 225 9.02 -21.01 3.36
CA HIS A 225 9.59 -21.84 4.44
C HIS A 225 8.91 -21.62 5.80
N LEU A 226 7.63 -21.25 5.82
CA LEU A 226 6.84 -21.08 7.05
C LEU A 226 6.57 -22.39 7.82
N ASP A 227 6.89 -23.54 7.24
CA ASP A 227 6.88 -24.83 7.90
C ASP A 227 8.04 -25.00 8.90
N VAL A 228 9.04 -24.11 8.88
CA VAL A 228 10.13 -24.05 9.87
C VAL A 228 9.63 -23.25 11.08
N PRO A 229 9.46 -23.88 12.27
CA PRO A 229 8.83 -23.23 13.43
C PRO A 229 9.53 -21.97 13.91
N GLU A 230 10.87 -21.96 13.88
CA GLU A 230 11.68 -20.82 14.29
C GLU A 230 11.46 -19.62 13.35
N LEU A 231 11.28 -19.88 12.06
CA LEU A 231 11.00 -18.83 11.07
C LEU A 231 9.56 -18.32 11.20
N GLU A 232 8.59 -19.21 11.38
CA GLU A 232 7.19 -18.81 11.64
C GLU A 232 7.10 -17.95 12.91
N ALA A 233 7.84 -18.31 13.98
CA ALA A 233 7.88 -17.53 15.21
C ALA A 233 8.40 -16.10 14.97
N ILE A 234 9.42 -15.91 14.13
CA ILE A 234 9.92 -14.57 13.75
C ILE A 234 8.81 -13.75 13.09
N VAL A 235 8.02 -14.35 12.19
CA VAL A 235 6.91 -13.67 11.51
C VAL A 235 5.83 -13.26 12.50
N VAL A 236 5.41 -14.16 13.39
CA VAL A 236 4.38 -13.90 14.41
C VAL A 236 4.86 -12.79 15.37
N GLU A 237 6.10 -12.84 15.86
CA GLU A 237 6.65 -11.82 16.75
C GLU A 237 6.78 -10.45 16.07
N ASN A 238 7.12 -10.39 14.78
CA ASN A 238 7.10 -9.13 14.01
C ASN A 238 5.69 -8.50 14.00
N PHE A 239 4.65 -9.29 13.77
CA PHE A 239 3.27 -8.79 13.84
C PHE A 239 2.83 -8.44 15.27
N LYS A 240 3.21 -9.21 16.28
CA LYS A 240 2.94 -8.86 17.68
C LYS A 240 3.56 -7.50 18.04
N ALA A 241 4.80 -7.26 17.61
CA ALA A 241 5.44 -5.97 17.80
C ALA A 241 4.64 -4.82 17.17
N PHE A 242 4.04 -5.04 15.99
CA PHE A 242 3.14 -4.07 15.35
C PHE A 242 1.91 -3.79 16.21
N PHE A 243 1.21 -4.81 16.69
CA PHE A 243 0.04 -4.62 17.54
C PHE A 243 0.40 -3.85 18.82
N VAL A 244 1.44 -4.27 19.53
CA VAL A 244 1.84 -3.69 20.83
C VAL A 244 2.32 -2.25 20.69
N LYS A 245 3.09 -1.93 19.66
CA LYS A 245 3.70 -0.60 19.52
C LYS A 245 2.81 0.41 18.80
N ASN A 246 1.92 -0.05 17.92
CA ASN A 246 1.09 0.82 17.09
C ASN A 246 -0.40 0.71 17.46
N VAL A 247 -1.00 -0.48 17.32
CA VAL A 247 -2.45 -0.66 17.47
C VAL A 247 -2.93 -0.45 18.91
N ASP A 248 -2.18 -0.94 19.91
CA ASP A 248 -2.51 -0.76 21.34
C ASP A 248 -2.60 0.71 21.75
N ARG A 249 -1.93 1.62 21.03
CA ARG A 249 -1.95 3.06 21.33
C ARG A 249 -3.30 3.73 21.04
N TYR A 250 -4.19 3.06 20.29
CA TYR A 250 -5.54 3.55 20.05
C TYR A 250 -6.51 3.19 21.18
N GLU A 251 -6.16 2.24 22.06
CA GLU A 251 -6.99 1.78 23.20
C GLU A 251 -8.41 1.34 22.80
N ARG A 252 -8.56 0.80 21.57
CA ARG A 252 -9.84 0.44 20.94
C ARG A 252 -9.89 -1.05 20.60
N LYS A 253 -9.81 -1.91 21.62
CA LYS A 253 -9.93 -3.38 21.46
C LYS A 253 -11.34 -3.83 21.07
N ASP A 254 -12.32 -2.95 21.17
CA ASP A 254 -13.69 -3.14 20.69
C ASP A 254 -13.80 -3.10 19.16
N LEU A 255 -12.88 -2.45 18.49
CA LEU A 255 -12.84 -2.35 17.02
C LEU A 255 -12.06 -3.49 16.38
N LYS A 256 -12.53 -3.89 15.18
CA LYS A 256 -11.77 -4.81 14.34
C LYS A 256 -10.59 -4.08 13.71
N VAL A 257 -9.45 -4.77 13.66
CA VAL A 257 -8.26 -4.29 12.96
C VAL A 257 -8.32 -4.76 11.51
N ASN A 258 -8.51 -3.81 10.58
CA ASN A 258 -8.58 -4.10 9.15
C ASN A 258 -7.22 -3.79 8.52
N VAL A 259 -6.76 -4.63 7.61
CA VAL A 259 -5.39 -4.54 7.11
C VAL A 259 -5.35 -4.63 5.58
N VAL A 260 -4.53 -3.79 4.95
CA VAL A 260 -4.22 -3.83 3.53
C VAL A 260 -2.72 -3.99 3.31
N GLY A 261 -2.35 -4.71 2.27
CA GLY A 261 -0.97 -4.86 1.83
C GLY A 261 -0.58 -6.30 1.56
N SER A 262 0.48 -6.45 0.76
CA SER A 262 0.95 -7.78 0.34
C SER A 262 1.42 -8.64 1.52
N VAL A 263 2.10 -8.05 2.49
CA VAL A 263 2.58 -8.78 3.68
C VAL A 263 1.40 -9.29 4.50
N ALA A 264 0.40 -8.42 4.79
CA ALA A 264 -0.81 -8.87 5.49
C ALA A 264 -1.53 -10.00 4.75
N HIS A 265 -1.64 -9.89 3.42
CA HIS A 265 -2.36 -10.86 2.59
C HIS A 265 -1.68 -12.24 2.56
N TYR A 266 -0.37 -12.27 2.34
CA TYR A 266 0.36 -13.54 2.24
C TYR A 266 0.56 -14.21 3.61
N TYR A 267 0.74 -13.44 4.67
CA TYR A 267 0.94 -13.95 6.03
C TYR A 267 -0.32 -13.84 6.90
N GLU A 268 -1.51 -13.94 6.30
CA GLU A 268 -2.80 -13.80 6.98
C GLU A 268 -2.90 -14.65 8.24
N LYS A 269 -2.48 -15.93 8.17
CA LYS A 269 -2.55 -16.86 9.31
C LYS A 269 -1.73 -16.37 10.51
N GLN A 270 -0.49 -15.95 10.25
CA GLN A 270 0.43 -15.47 11.28
C GLN A 270 -0.02 -14.12 11.84
N LEU A 271 -0.59 -13.25 10.99
CA LEU A 271 -1.17 -11.96 11.40
C LEU A 271 -2.37 -12.15 12.32
N VAL A 272 -3.28 -13.07 11.99
CA VAL A 272 -4.46 -13.40 12.81
C VAL A 272 -4.04 -14.01 14.14
N GLU A 273 -3.05 -14.89 14.14
CA GLU A 273 -2.51 -15.48 15.37
C GLU A 273 -1.85 -14.42 16.27
N ALA A 274 -1.05 -13.52 15.71
CA ALA A 274 -0.44 -12.41 16.46
C ALA A 274 -1.51 -11.48 17.06
N ALA A 275 -2.54 -11.14 16.29
CA ALA A 275 -3.67 -10.35 16.77
C ALA A 275 -4.38 -11.01 17.94
N ARG A 276 -4.71 -12.31 17.81
CA ARG A 276 -5.33 -13.10 18.87
C ARG A 276 -4.50 -13.10 20.17
N GLN A 277 -3.18 -13.27 20.07
CA GLN A 277 -2.27 -13.22 21.22
C GLN A 277 -2.23 -11.83 21.89
N CYS A 278 -2.46 -10.76 21.11
CA CYS A 278 -2.53 -9.38 21.62
C CYS A 278 -3.94 -8.95 22.05
N GLY A 279 -4.95 -9.85 21.95
CA GLY A 279 -6.34 -9.57 22.33
C GLY A 279 -7.11 -8.73 21.32
N TYR A 280 -6.74 -8.80 20.03
CA TYR A 280 -7.42 -8.14 18.92
C TYR A 280 -8.15 -9.12 18.02
N THR A 281 -9.18 -8.62 17.34
CA THR A 281 -9.87 -9.33 16.26
C THR A 281 -9.51 -8.69 14.94
N VAL A 282 -8.97 -9.48 14.00
CA VAL A 282 -8.74 -9.03 12.62
C VAL A 282 -10.07 -9.00 11.89
N GLY A 283 -10.30 -7.94 11.14
CA GLY A 283 -11.45 -7.76 10.28
C GLY A 283 -11.15 -8.16 8.85
N LYS A 284 -11.20 -7.15 7.96
CA LYS A 284 -10.93 -7.32 6.53
C LYS A 284 -9.43 -7.34 6.26
N ILE A 285 -8.97 -8.29 5.46
CA ILE A 285 -7.60 -8.31 4.88
C ILE A 285 -7.73 -8.24 3.37
N ILE A 286 -7.08 -7.25 2.74
CA ILE A 286 -7.03 -7.10 1.28
C ILE A 286 -5.60 -6.88 0.81
N LYS A 287 -5.31 -7.32 -0.41
CA LYS A 287 -3.96 -7.21 -0.97
C LYS A 287 -3.62 -5.79 -1.43
N SER A 288 -4.60 -5.08 -1.99
CA SER A 288 -4.44 -3.73 -2.55
C SER A 288 -5.59 -2.83 -2.11
N PRO A 289 -5.34 -1.53 -1.82
CA PRO A 289 -6.41 -0.58 -1.54
C PRO A 289 -7.43 -0.47 -2.67
N MET A 290 -7.00 -0.60 -3.92
CA MET A 290 -7.85 -0.43 -5.10
C MET A 290 -9.11 -1.30 -5.06
N GLU A 291 -8.99 -2.56 -4.62
CA GLU A 291 -10.15 -3.47 -4.48
C GLU A 291 -11.22 -2.90 -3.55
N GLY A 292 -10.80 -2.38 -2.42
CA GLY A 292 -11.69 -1.79 -1.42
C GLY A 292 -12.24 -0.44 -1.84
N LEU A 293 -11.44 0.40 -2.50
CA LEU A 293 -11.84 1.70 -3.01
C LEU A 293 -12.94 1.56 -4.06
N VAL A 294 -12.77 0.67 -5.02
CA VAL A 294 -13.78 0.38 -6.05
C VAL A 294 -15.06 -0.17 -5.43
N ALA A 295 -14.95 -1.09 -4.47
CA ALA A 295 -16.12 -1.65 -3.79
C ALA A 295 -16.92 -0.61 -2.97
N ASN A 296 -16.29 0.46 -2.51
CA ASN A 296 -16.87 1.48 -1.64
C ASN A 296 -17.25 2.80 -2.36
N VAL A 297 -17.09 2.88 -3.69
CA VAL A 297 -17.33 4.10 -4.51
C VAL A 297 -18.70 4.76 -4.29
N LEU A 298 -19.71 3.98 -3.96
CA LEU A 298 -21.11 4.45 -3.87
C LEU A 298 -21.67 4.37 -2.43
N LYS A 299 -20.82 4.38 -1.44
CA LYS A 299 -21.22 4.55 -0.03
C LYS A 299 -20.82 5.95 0.46
#